data_6e1bd3aab6c68678337f7f1adda327f4
#
_entry.id   6e1bd3aab6c68678337f7f1adda327f4
#
_cell.length_a   1.000
_cell.length_b   1.000
_cell.length_c   1.000
_cell.angle_alpha   90.00
_cell.angle_beta   90.00
_cell.angle_gamma   90.00
#
_symmetry.space_group_name_H-M   'P 1'
#
loop_
_entity.id
_entity.type
_entity.pdbx_description
1 polymer ?
#
loop_
_entity_poly.entity_id
_entity_poly.type
_entity_poly.pdbx_seq_one_letter_code
_entity_poly.pdbx_strand_id
1 'polypeptide(L)'
;WSNMAQVHRDVRKVCHALPNTVVTTHMSHCYPQGANLYFIFITKMNDEKAFKAYHTTILDAIQKSGAAISHHHGIGKMFAPWLEGYIGEKEYGVFKVLKDYFDPDYLMNPGGTIGLDLEPEEKKFLNERKDYR
;
A
#
# COMPACT_ATOMS: atom_id res chain seq x y z
N TRP A 1 15.84 -1.38 8.78
CA TRP A 1 16.25 -2.72 9.25
C TRP A 1 15.55 -3.14 10.53
N SER A 2 15.37 -2.22 11.49
CA SER A 2 14.87 -2.53 12.84
C SER A 2 13.48 -3.19 12.88
N ASN A 3 12.58 -2.83 11.97
CA ASN A 3 11.21 -3.37 11.90
C ASN A 3 11.02 -4.50 10.88
N MET A 4 12.02 -4.82 10.06
CA MET A 4 11.89 -5.74 8.93
C MET A 4 11.37 -7.13 9.34
N ALA A 5 11.90 -7.68 10.44
CA ALA A 5 11.45 -8.97 10.95
C ALA A 5 9.98 -8.93 11.43
N GLN A 6 9.54 -7.80 11.97
CA GLN A 6 8.14 -7.61 12.39
C GLN A 6 7.23 -7.52 11.17
N VAL A 7 7.59 -6.70 10.18
CA VAL A 7 6.88 -6.59 8.89
C VAL A 7 6.70 -7.97 8.26
N HIS A 8 7.79 -8.74 8.17
CA HIS A 8 7.75 -10.08 7.61
C HIS A 8 6.78 -11.00 8.35
N ARG A 9 6.81 -11.01 9.69
CA ARG A 9 5.89 -11.84 10.50
C ARG A 9 4.43 -11.43 10.31
N ASP A 10 4.14 -10.13 10.38
CA ASP A 10 2.78 -9.61 10.34
C ASP A 10 2.13 -9.86 8.98
N VAL A 11 2.85 -9.59 7.90
CA VAL A 11 2.35 -9.83 6.55
C VAL A 11 2.17 -11.33 6.28
N ARG A 12 3.14 -12.17 6.65
CA ARG A 12 2.99 -13.63 6.52
C ARG A 12 1.80 -14.17 7.28
N LYS A 13 1.57 -13.69 8.50
CA LYS A 13 0.42 -14.09 9.33
C LYS A 13 -0.89 -13.83 8.60
N VAL A 14 -1.03 -12.64 8.02
CA VAL A 14 -2.23 -12.27 7.26
C VAL A 14 -2.35 -13.11 5.99
N CYS A 15 -1.26 -13.31 5.25
CA CYS A 15 -1.28 -14.13 4.06
C CYS A 15 -1.72 -15.58 4.34
N HIS A 16 -1.25 -16.17 5.45
CA HIS A 16 -1.63 -17.53 5.85
C HIS A 16 -3.02 -17.64 6.52
N ALA A 17 -3.68 -16.52 6.80
CA ALA A 17 -5.06 -16.56 7.31
C ALA A 17 -6.05 -17.09 6.27
N LEU A 18 -5.72 -17.01 4.98
CA LEU A 18 -6.49 -17.64 3.92
C LEU A 18 -6.05 -19.10 3.74
N PRO A 19 -6.96 -20.09 3.89
CA PRO A 19 -6.63 -21.51 3.72
C PRO A 19 -6.03 -21.83 2.35
N ASN A 20 -5.17 -22.83 2.29
CA ASN A 20 -4.53 -23.32 1.06
C ASN A 20 -3.71 -22.24 0.32
N THR A 21 -3.13 -21.29 1.08
CA THR A 21 -2.26 -20.25 0.54
C THR A 21 -0.80 -20.61 0.76
N VAL A 22 -0.01 -20.62 -0.30
CA VAL A 22 1.44 -20.71 -0.26
C VAL A 22 2.00 -19.30 -0.28
N VAL A 23 2.89 -18.98 0.65
CA VAL A 23 3.52 -17.67 0.76
C VAL A 23 5.03 -17.82 0.79
N THR A 24 5.70 -17.13 -0.09
CA THR A 24 7.15 -16.98 -0.08
C THR A 24 7.53 -15.53 0.06
N THR A 25 8.73 -15.28 0.58
CA THR A 25 9.26 -13.92 0.70
C THR A 25 10.65 -13.87 0.13
N HIS A 26 10.89 -12.96 -0.77
CA HIS A 26 12.19 -12.66 -1.33
C HIS A 26 12.67 -11.31 -0.82
N MET A 27 13.88 -11.25 -0.30
CA MET A 27 14.50 -9.98 0.10
C MET A 27 15.43 -9.51 -1.01
N SER A 28 15.25 -8.25 -1.43
CA SER A 28 16.09 -7.62 -2.45
C SER A 28 16.23 -6.12 -2.21
N HIS A 29 16.99 -5.45 -3.06
CA HIS A 29 17.20 -4.00 -2.98
C HIS A 29 17.61 -3.57 -1.57
N CYS A 30 18.76 -4.06 -1.13
CA CYS A 30 19.30 -3.74 0.19
C CYS A 30 19.98 -2.37 0.17
N TYR A 31 19.57 -1.51 1.08
CA TYR A 31 20.08 -0.15 1.28
C TYR A 31 20.60 0.02 2.71
N PRO A 32 21.39 1.07 3.00
CA PRO A 32 21.76 1.38 4.38
C PRO A 32 20.57 1.49 5.33
N GLN A 33 19.43 2.02 4.86
CA GLN A 33 18.23 2.26 5.66
C GLN A 33 17.30 1.04 5.78
N GLY A 34 17.40 0.07 4.88
CA GLY A 34 16.50 -1.08 4.88
C GLY A 34 16.58 -1.93 3.62
N ALA A 35 15.62 -2.79 3.43
CA ALA A 35 15.51 -3.64 2.25
C ALA A 35 14.05 -3.76 1.78
N ASN A 36 13.88 -4.18 0.54
CA ASN A 36 12.57 -4.52 0.01
C ASN A 36 12.23 -5.98 0.28
N LEU A 37 11.01 -6.24 0.75
CA LEU A 37 10.46 -7.57 0.93
C LEU A 37 9.39 -7.81 -0.14
N TYR A 38 9.66 -8.71 -1.06
CA TYR A 38 8.67 -9.20 -2.01
C TYR A 38 7.89 -10.36 -1.39
N PHE A 39 6.61 -10.16 -1.19
CA PHE A 39 5.71 -11.23 -0.79
C PHE A 39 5.03 -11.80 -2.04
N ILE A 40 5.28 -13.06 -2.30
CA ILE A 40 4.66 -13.82 -3.38
C ILE A 40 3.70 -14.79 -2.74
N PHE A 41 2.42 -14.70 -3.08
CA PHE A 41 1.42 -15.64 -2.59
C PHE A 41 0.68 -16.29 -3.74
N ILE A 42 0.39 -17.57 -3.58
CA ILE A 42 -0.38 -18.38 -4.51
C ILE A 42 -1.55 -18.94 -3.72
N THR A 43 -2.75 -18.62 -4.19
CA THR A 43 -3.99 -19.04 -3.52
C THR A 43 -5.10 -19.24 -4.53
N LYS A 44 -6.11 -20.02 -4.16
CA LYS A 44 -7.30 -20.20 -4.99
C LYS A 44 -8.37 -19.21 -4.54
N MET A 45 -8.81 -18.37 -5.47
CA MET A 45 -9.90 -17.43 -5.26
C MET A 45 -10.96 -17.60 -6.34
N ASN A 46 -12.22 -17.31 -5.99
CA ASN A 46 -13.33 -17.54 -6.88
C ASN A 46 -13.65 -16.33 -7.76
N ASP A 47 -13.33 -15.14 -7.28
CA ASP A 47 -13.65 -13.89 -7.96
C ASP A 47 -12.72 -12.71 -7.57
N GLU A 48 -12.84 -11.63 -8.31
CA GLU A 48 -12.07 -10.40 -8.09
C GLU A 48 -12.37 -9.72 -6.74
N LYS A 49 -13.62 -9.80 -6.26
CA LYS A 49 -14.02 -9.20 -4.99
C LYS A 49 -13.31 -9.88 -3.82
N ALA A 50 -13.23 -11.21 -3.84
CA ALA A 50 -12.49 -11.99 -2.85
C ALA A 50 -10.99 -11.64 -2.89
N PHE A 51 -10.41 -11.48 -4.09
CA PHE A 51 -9.03 -11.04 -4.24
C PHE A 51 -8.81 -9.64 -3.64
N LYS A 52 -9.66 -8.66 -3.98
CA LYS A 52 -9.55 -7.30 -3.45
C LYS A 52 -9.66 -7.27 -1.93
N ALA A 53 -10.60 -8.01 -1.36
CA ALA A 53 -10.76 -8.11 0.10
C ALA A 53 -9.50 -8.69 0.76
N TYR A 54 -8.94 -9.77 0.22
CA TYR A 54 -7.72 -10.37 0.72
C TYR A 54 -6.51 -9.44 0.58
N HIS A 55 -6.34 -8.82 -0.59
CA HIS A 55 -5.26 -7.87 -0.84
C HIS A 55 -5.33 -6.66 0.11
N THR A 56 -6.54 -6.18 0.42
CA THR A 56 -6.78 -5.13 1.41
C THR A 56 -6.19 -5.52 2.78
N THR A 57 -6.43 -6.73 3.25
CA THR A 57 -5.89 -7.16 4.55
C THR A 57 -4.38 -7.21 4.58
N ILE A 58 -3.74 -7.53 3.46
CA ILE A 58 -2.27 -7.52 3.32
C ILE A 58 -1.74 -6.09 3.37
N LEU A 59 -2.32 -5.16 2.62
CA LEU A 59 -1.90 -3.76 2.62
C LEU A 59 -2.13 -3.08 3.97
N ASP A 60 -3.23 -3.38 4.64
CA ASP A 60 -3.47 -2.92 6.01
C ASP A 60 -2.38 -3.41 6.98
N ALA A 61 -1.94 -4.66 6.85
CA ALA A 61 -0.87 -5.19 7.67
C ALA A 61 0.48 -4.52 7.37
N ILE A 62 0.79 -4.28 6.09
CA ILE A 62 2.00 -3.55 5.67
C ILE A 62 2.01 -2.15 6.27
N GLN A 63 0.92 -1.41 6.10
CA GLN A 63 0.81 -0.05 6.60
C GLN A 63 0.91 0.01 8.12
N LYS A 64 0.20 -0.87 8.85
CA LYS A 64 0.26 -0.97 10.31
C LYS A 64 1.65 -1.32 10.85
N SER A 65 2.44 -2.05 10.09
CA SER A 65 3.82 -2.39 10.47
C SER A 65 4.83 -1.26 10.21
N GLY A 66 4.38 -0.12 9.67
CA GLY A 66 5.23 1.04 9.36
C GLY A 66 6.13 0.85 8.15
N ALA A 67 5.87 -0.15 7.31
CA ALA A 67 6.59 -0.35 6.06
C ALA A 67 6.02 0.52 4.93
N ALA A 68 6.85 0.82 3.93
CA ALA A 68 6.39 1.43 2.70
C ALA A 68 5.43 0.48 1.96
N ILE A 69 4.32 1.03 1.45
CA ILE A 69 3.30 0.24 0.75
C ILE A 69 3.73 -0.22 -0.64
N SER A 70 4.67 0.49 -1.25
CA SER A 70 5.27 0.13 -2.54
C SER A 70 6.71 0.63 -2.58
N HIS A 71 7.59 -0.09 -3.28
CA HIS A 71 8.99 0.32 -3.45
C HIS A 71 9.22 0.98 -4.81
N HIS A 72 9.08 0.23 -5.92
CA HIS A 72 9.38 0.74 -7.26
C HIS A 72 8.30 0.43 -8.30
N HIS A 73 7.22 -0.22 -7.90
CA HIS A 73 6.12 -0.57 -8.81
C HIS A 73 5.09 0.57 -8.98
N GLY A 74 5.27 1.69 -8.27
CA GLY A 74 4.32 2.78 -8.24
C GLY A 74 3.11 2.50 -7.35
N ILE A 75 2.18 3.41 -7.36
CA ILE A 75 0.96 3.34 -6.53
C ILE A 75 -0.21 2.79 -7.35
N GLY A 76 -0.56 3.46 -8.44
CA GLY A 76 -1.71 3.09 -9.27
C GLY A 76 -3.02 2.99 -8.47
N LYS A 77 -4.05 2.43 -9.09
CA LYS A 77 -5.37 2.26 -8.45
C LYS A 77 -5.34 1.31 -7.26
N MET A 78 -4.46 0.32 -7.30
CA MET A 78 -4.43 -0.76 -6.30
C MET A 78 -3.94 -0.30 -4.92
N PHE A 79 -2.97 0.59 -4.87
CA PHE A 79 -2.38 1.11 -3.63
C PHE A 79 -2.90 2.51 -3.25
N ALA A 80 -3.58 3.18 -4.16
CA ALA A 80 -4.08 4.54 -3.97
C ALA A 80 -4.88 4.74 -2.67
N PRO A 81 -5.76 3.82 -2.23
CA PRO A 81 -6.50 3.97 -0.98
C PRO A 81 -5.63 4.17 0.28
N TRP A 82 -4.40 3.65 0.26
CA TRP A 82 -3.48 3.73 1.41
C TRP A 82 -2.49 4.89 1.33
N LEU A 83 -2.38 5.55 0.17
CA LEU A 83 -1.31 6.52 -0.06
C LEU A 83 -1.37 7.70 0.89
N GLU A 84 -2.53 8.32 1.05
CA GLU A 84 -2.68 9.49 1.93
C GLU A 84 -2.35 9.13 3.40
N GLY A 85 -2.85 7.99 3.88
CA GLY A 85 -2.50 7.49 5.20
C GLY A 85 -1.02 7.14 5.37
N TYR A 86 -0.33 6.82 4.27
CA TYR A 86 1.10 6.50 4.28
C TYR A 86 1.98 7.76 4.28
N ILE A 87 1.72 8.74 3.39
CA ILE A 87 2.57 9.93 3.26
C ILE A 87 2.12 11.08 4.15
N GLY A 88 0.85 11.16 4.52
CA GLY A 88 0.25 12.24 5.29
C GLY A 88 -0.57 13.22 4.43
N GLU A 89 -1.48 13.91 5.07
CA GLU A 89 -2.43 14.84 4.43
C GLU A 89 -1.72 16.00 3.71
N LYS A 90 -0.70 16.58 4.32
CA LYS A 90 0.03 17.72 3.75
C LYS A 90 0.78 17.35 2.49
N GLU A 91 1.53 16.27 2.54
CA GLU A 91 2.29 15.74 1.42
C GLU A 91 1.35 15.29 0.28
N TYR A 92 0.23 14.68 0.63
CA TYR A 92 -0.81 14.32 -0.33
C TYR A 92 -1.42 15.57 -1.00
N GLY A 93 -1.64 16.64 -0.23
CA GLY A 93 -2.11 17.93 -0.74
C GLY A 93 -1.20 18.55 -1.80
N VAL A 94 0.13 18.38 -1.68
CA VAL A 94 1.09 18.82 -2.71
C VAL A 94 0.83 18.12 -4.05
N PHE A 95 0.62 16.80 -4.04
CA PHE A 95 0.29 16.08 -5.28
C PHE A 95 -1.02 16.56 -5.90
N LYS A 96 -2.01 16.89 -5.08
CA LYS A 96 -3.26 17.45 -5.56
C LYS A 96 -3.05 18.79 -6.26
N VAL A 97 -2.31 19.72 -5.65
CA VAL A 97 -2.01 21.02 -6.25
C VAL A 97 -1.27 20.86 -7.58
N LEU A 98 -0.29 19.95 -7.64
CA LEU A 98 0.42 19.68 -8.89
C LEU A 98 -0.51 19.11 -9.96
N LYS A 99 -1.40 18.18 -9.60
CA LYS A 99 -2.39 17.65 -10.54
C LYS A 99 -3.31 18.73 -11.06
N ASP A 100 -3.90 19.54 -10.17
CA ASP A 100 -4.80 20.62 -10.53
C ASP A 100 -4.14 21.68 -11.43
N TYR A 101 -2.84 21.92 -11.22
CA TYR A 101 -2.06 22.87 -12.03
C TYR A 101 -1.76 22.36 -13.44
N PHE A 102 -1.30 21.11 -13.57
CA PHE A 102 -0.87 20.55 -14.86
C PHE A 102 -1.98 19.91 -15.66
N ASP A 103 -3.08 19.51 -15.02
CA ASP A 103 -4.19 18.80 -15.64
C ASP A 103 -5.53 19.22 -15.00
N PRO A 104 -5.91 20.51 -15.15
CA PRO A 104 -7.09 21.07 -14.49
C PRO A 104 -8.40 20.38 -14.92
N ASP A 105 -8.44 19.84 -16.13
CA ASP A 105 -9.61 19.14 -16.66
C ASP A 105 -9.60 17.62 -16.37
N TYR A 106 -8.61 17.13 -15.63
CA TYR A 106 -8.44 15.71 -15.25
C TYR A 106 -8.47 14.72 -16.42
N LEU A 107 -7.89 15.11 -17.55
CA LEU A 107 -7.84 14.30 -18.78
C LEU A 107 -6.73 13.24 -18.75
N MET A 108 -5.66 13.49 -18.00
CA MET A 108 -4.51 12.60 -17.92
C MET A 108 -4.73 11.51 -16.87
N ASN A 109 -4.78 10.24 -17.32
CA ASN A 109 -4.96 9.06 -16.48
C ASN A 109 -6.18 9.15 -15.54
N PRO A 110 -7.39 9.37 -16.07
CA PRO A 110 -8.58 9.54 -15.27
C PRO A 110 -8.86 8.27 -14.43
N GLY A 111 -9.24 8.47 -13.15
CA GLY A 111 -9.48 7.38 -12.20
C GLY A 111 -8.23 6.59 -11.80
N GLY A 112 -7.04 7.02 -12.20
CA GLY A 112 -5.78 6.35 -11.89
C GLY A 112 -4.74 7.23 -11.19
N THR A 113 -5.11 8.44 -10.82
CA THR A 113 -4.18 9.45 -10.30
C THR A 113 -4.04 9.32 -8.79
N ILE A 114 -3.14 8.47 -8.32
CA ILE A 114 -2.72 8.33 -6.90
C ILE A 114 -3.84 8.47 -5.85
N GLY A 115 -5.09 8.20 -6.22
CA GLY A 115 -6.26 8.29 -5.34
C GLY A 115 -6.81 9.70 -5.12
N LEU A 116 -6.45 10.68 -5.95
CA LEU A 116 -7.01 12.04 -5.85
C LEU A 116 -8.51 12.10 -6.16
N ASP A 117 -8.99 11.15 -6.95
CA ASP A 117 -10.37 10.95 -7.37
C ASP A 117 -11.11 9.86 -6.56
N LEU A 118 -10.52 9.39 -5.45
CA LEU A 118 -11.20 8.51 -4.51
C LEU A 118 -12.10 9.31 -3.56
N GLU A 119 -13.29 8.76 -3.31
CA GLU A 119 -14.15 9.29 -2.25
C GLU A 119 -13.52 9.06 -0.86
N PRO A 120 -13.86 9.90 0.14
CA PRO A 120 -13.28 9.80 1.49
C PRO A 120 -13.40 8.39 2.11
N GLU A 121 -14.49 7.69 1.85
CA GLU A 121 -14.77 6.35 2.38
C GLU A 121 -13.89 5.27 1.75
N GLU A 122 -13.34 5.53 0.57
CA GLU A 122 -12.44 4.59 -0.13
C GLU A 122 -11.00 4.71 0.34
N LYS A 123 -10.65 5.80 1.03
CA LYS A 123 -9.30 6.07 1.53
C LYS A 123 -9.04 5.35 2.85
N LYS A 124 -7.82 4.87 3.02
CA LYS A 124 -7.37 4.21 4.24
C LYS A 124 -6.48 5.15 5.03
N PHE A 125 -6.99 5.66 6.14
CA PHE A 125 -6.25 6.52 7.05
C PHE A 125 -5.74 5.72 8.24
N LEU A 126 -4.46 5.91 8.60
CA LEU A 126 -3.96 5.51 9.90
C LEU A 126 -4.19 6.69 10.84
N ASN A 127 -5.20 6.58 11.70
CA ASN A 127 -5.50 7.59 12.72
C ASN A 127 -4.40 7.73 13.81
N GLU A 128 -3.34 6.92 13.75
CA GLU A 128 -2.30 6.86 14.77
C GLU A 128 -0.89 6.88 14.14
N ARG A 129 -0.57 7.90 13.35
CA ARG A 129 0.83 8.27 13.19
C ARG A 129 1.23 9.19 14.35
N LYS A 130 1.28 8.63 15.54
CA LYS A 130 2.06 9.22 16.62
C LYS A 130 3.53 8.88 16.38
N ASP A 131 4.27 9.91 15.97
CA ASP A 131 5.71 10.07 16.18
C ASP A 131 6.64 9.08 15.46
N TYR A 132 6.83 9.29 14.15
CA TYR A 132 8.14 9.08 13.54
C TYR A 132 8.77 10.45 13.21
N ARG A 133 9.20 11.16 14.26
CA ARG A 133 10.17 12.25 14.17
C ARG A 133 11.52 11.78 14.67
#